data_1c644e003f5035a197afd15e76000ace
#
_entry.id   1c644e003f5035a197afd15e76000ace
#
_cell.length_a   1.000
_cell.length_b   1.000
_cell.length_c   1.000
_cell.angle_alpha   90.00
_cell.angle_beta   90.00
_cell.angle_gamma   90.00
#
_symmetry.space_group_name_H-M   'P 1'
#
loop_
_entity.id
_entity.type
_entity.pdbx_description
1 polymer ?
#
loop_
_entity_poly.entity_id
_entity_poly.type
_entity_poly.pdbx_seq_one_letter_code
_entity_poly.pdbx_strand_id
1 'polypeptide(L)'
;MRRHGEFARVELDFLVDQATGSGTMVDVGANIGAIALPFARRCPDWTVLAIEAHRGLHGLLAANAVTNRLHNTEVHHAAAGAERGLVEFPALSLAEHFNFGALGFGSTTSHTETVRMLTLDEISRDDTRLVKIDVEGFEPQVLKGATGLLARRRAIWLVEATIQNPEATSQVISIFQGLGYAVFWFYAPFATPRSEKDPPLEPGAGDSNIVALPPGVANTWQLTAVSGPGERRPNGSTAYPYLARYGYS
;
A
#
# COMPACT_ATOMS: atom_id res chain seq x y z
N MET A 1 14.53 3.96 -6.35
CA MET A 1 14.42 4.59 -7.69
C MET A 1 15.79 5.00 -8.28
N ARG A 2 16.61 5.86 -7.64
CA ARG A 2 17.88 6.33 -8.27
C ARG A 2 18.83 5.21 -8.65
N ARG A 3 18.96 4.16 -7.84
CA ARG A 3 19.90 3.05 -8.04
C ARG A 3 19.43 2.09 -9.13
N HIS A 4 18.16 1.69 -9.13
CA HIS A 4 17.64 0.61 -9.98
C HIS A 4 16.75 1.10 -11.13
N GLY A 5 16.33 2.38 -11.16
CA GLY A 5 15.40 2.91 -12.15
C GLY A 5 13.93 2.57 -11.88
N GLU A 6 13.66 1.71 -10.91
CA GLU A 6 12.31 1.29 -10.50
C GLU A 6 12.12 1.30 -8.98
N PHE A 7 10.88 1.23 -8.53
CA PHE A 7 10.49 1.00 -7.14
C PHE A 7 9.18 0.21 -7.11
N ALA A 8 9.17 -0.90 -6.36
CA ALA A 8 7.99 -1.74 -6.15
C ALA A 8 7.20 -2.07 -7.43
N ARG A 9 7.91 -2.36 -8.54
CA ARG A 9 7.30 -2.66 -9.85
C ARG A 9 6.30 -3.79 -9.78
N VAL A 10 6.61 -4.84 -9.00
CA VAL A 10 5.75 -6.02 -8.84
C VAL A 10 4.40 -5.64 -8.23
N GLU A 11 4.42 -4.75 -7.23
CA GLU A 11 3.24 -4.22 -6.56
C GLU A 11 2.38 -3.37 -7.50
N LEU A 12 3.01 -2.46 -8.22
CA LEU A 12 2.33 -1.64 -9.23
C LEU A 12 1.68 -2.51 -10.31
N ASP A 13 2.40 -3.50 -10.84
CA ASP A 13 1.88 -4.39 -11.89
C ASP A 13 0.70 -5.23 -11.37
N PHE A 14 0.76 -5.70 -10.11
CA PHE A 14 -0.37 -6.37 -9.48
C PHE A 14 -1.61 -5.46 -9.45
N LEU A 15 -1.48 -4.26 -8.92
CA LEU A 15 -2.61 -3.32 -8.82
C LEU A 15 -3.19 -2.97 -10.18
N VAL A 16 -2.35 -2.76 -11.18
CA VAL A 16 -2.79 -2.47 -12.57
C VAL A 16 -3.50 -3.66 -13.19
N ASP A 17 -3.01 -4.89 -12.98
CA ASP A 17 -3.67 -6.11 -13.50
C ASP A 17 -5.04 -6.34 -12.85
N GLN A 18 -5.27 -5.86 -11.62
CA GLN A 18 -6.59 -5.90 -10.97
C GLN A 18 -7.52 -4.76 -11.42
N ALA A 19 -6.99 -3.73 -12.05
CA ALA A 19 -7.75 -2.54 -12.46
C ALA A 19 -8.52 -2.77 -13.77
N THR A 20 -9.59 -3.53 -13.72
CA THR A 20 -10.46 -3.80 -14.89
C THR A 20 -11.56 -2.75 -15.01
N GLY A 21 -11.77 -2.21 -16.22
CA GLY A 21 -12.80 -1.18 -16.47
C GLY A 21 -12.46 0.14 -15.78
N SER A 22 -13.40 0.69 -15.01
CA SER A 22 -13.23 1.93 -14.24
C SER A 22 -13.52 1.70 -12.76
N GLY A 23 -13.05 2.61 -11.92
CA GLY A 23 -13.27 2.56 -10.48
C GLY A 23 -12.41 3.56 -9.72
N THR A 24 -12.40 3.41 -8.40
CA THR A 24 -11.55 4.21 -7.50
C THR A 24 -10.53 3.30 -6.81
N MET A 25 -9.27 3.72 -6.84
CA MET A 25 -8.18 3.20 -6.01
C MET A 25 -7.91 4.17 -4.86
N VAL A 26 -7.76 3.64 -3.65
CA VAL A 26 -7.29 4.39 -2.49
C VAL A 26 -5.89 3.93 -2.14
N ASP A 27 -4.94 4.87 -2.06
CA ASP A 27 -3.54 4.62 -1.63
C ASP A 27 -3.29 5.36 -0.30
N VAL A 28 -3.21 4.60 0.79
CA VAL A 28 -2.98 5.09 2.16
C VAL A 28 -1.51 4.94 2.50
N GLY A 29 -0.86 6.05 2.85
CA GLY A 29 0.59 6.13 2.96
C GLY A 29 1.23 6.32 1.58
N ALA A 30 0.64 7.19 0.76
CA ALA A 30 1.04 7.34 -0.64
C ALA A 30 2.46 7.92 -0.83
N ASN A 31 3.08 8.41 0.23
CA ASN A 31 4.44 8.96 0.24
C ASN A 31 4.60 10.02 -0.87
N ILE A 32 5.60 9.93 -1.75
CA ILE A 32 5.80 10.83 -2.89
C ILE A 32 5.02 10.41 -4.15
N GLY A 33 4.17 9.40 -4.05
CA GLY A 33 3.34 8.87 -5.13
C GLY A 33 4.01 7.77 -5.97
N ALA A 34 4.93 7.01 -5.37
CA ALA A 34 5.67 5.97 -6.10
C ALA A 34 4.79 4.86 -6.67
N ILE A 35 3.61 4.61 -6.08
CA ILE A 35 2.60 3.66 -6.56
C ILE A 35 1.40 4.42 -7.17
N ALA A 36 0.82 5.37 -6.43
CA ALA A 36 -0.37 6.12 -6.85
C ALA A 36 -0.23 6.74 -8.24
N LEU A 37 0.87 7.44 -8.51
CA LEU A 37 1.01 8.21 -9.74
C LEU A 37 1.28 7.35 -10.99
N PRO A 38 2.18 6.33 -10.96
CA PRO A 38 2.30 5.39 -12.06
C PRO A 38 1.01 4.59 -12.31
N PHE A 39 0.26 4.23 -11.25
CA PHE A 39 -1.06 3.62 -11.40
C PHE A 39 -2.03 4.55 -12.13
N ALA A 40 -2.17 5.81 -11.67
CA ALA A 40 -3.04 6.80 -12.30
C ALA A 40 -2.74 7.00 -13.80
N ARG A 41 -1.45 6.96 -14.16
CA ARG A 41 -0.99 7.06 -15.56
C ARG A 41 -1.39 5.85 -16.40
N ARG A 42 -1.27 4.63 -15.83
CA ARG A 42 -1.55 3.37 -16.53
C ARG A 42 -3.04 3.05 -16.62
N CYS A 43 -3.83 3.61 -15.68
CA CYS A 43 -5.27 3.39 -15.55
C CYS A 43 -6.03 4.74 -15.63
N PRO A 44 -6.09 5.40 -16.79
CA PRO A 44 -6.65 6.75 -16.91
C PRO A 44 -8.16 6.82 -16.61
N ASP A 45 -8.87 5.69 -16.73
CA ASP A 45 -10.31 5.58 -16.42
C ASP A 45 -10.59 5.34 -14.94
N TRP A 46 -9.54 5.28 -14.11
CA TRP A 46 -9.63 5.14 -12.65
C TRP A 46 -9.35 6.46 -11.96
N THR A 47 -10.06 6.71 -10.86
CA THR A 47 -9.70 7.78 -9.93
C THR A 47 -8.75 7.23 -8.85
N VAL A 48 -7.73 8.00 -8.50
CA VAL A 48 -6.82 7.67 -7.40
C VAL A 48 -7.01 8.66 -6.27
N LEU A 49 -7.32 8.16 -5.07
CA LEU A 49 -7.35 8.92 -3.83
C LEU A 49 -6.07 8.60 -3.07
N ALA A 50 -5.13 9.53 -3.04
CA ALA A 50 -3.82 9.36 -2.41
C ALA A 50 -3.78 10.12 -1.08
N ILE A 51 -3.54 9.41 0.03
CA ILE A 51 -3.56 9.94 1.39
C ILE A 51 -2.14 9.88 1.94
N GLU A 52 -1.63 11.03 2.39
CA GLU A 52 -0.30 11.14 2.97
C GLU A 52 -0.33 12.07 4.19
N ALA A 53 0.17 11.56 5.33
CA ALA A 53 0.12 12.28 6.60
C ALA A 53 1.26 13.29 6.75
N HIS A 54 2.46 12.97 6.25
CA HIS A 54 3.61 13.85 6.38
C HIS A 54 3.50 15.02 5.39
N ARG A 55 3.43 16.26 5.91
CA ARG A 55 3.21 17.48 5.11
C ARG A 55 4.19 17.66 3.96
N GLY A 56 5.48 17.38 4.19
CA GLY A 56 6.51 17.53 3.17
C GLY A 56 6.35 16.51 2.04
N LEU A 57 6.05 15.24 2.36
CA LEU A 57 5.80 14.19 1.37
C LEU A 57 4.51 14.45 0.60
N HIS A 58 3.44 14.87 1.30
CA HIS A 58 2.20 15.31 0.66
C HIS A 58 2.45 16.43 -0.36
N GLY A 59 3.27 17.45 0.00
CA GLY A 59 3.63 18.53 -0.92
C GLY A 59 4.36 18.03 -2.17
N LEU A 60 5.30 17.08 -2.01
CA LEU A 60 5.98 16.44 -3.13
C LEU A 60 5.03 15.59 -3.98
N LEU A 61 4.15 14.81 -3.35
CA LEU A 61 3.13 14.01 -4.04
C LEU A 61 2.23 14.90 -4.90
N ALA A 62 1.69 15.99 -4.35
CA ALA A 62 0.86 16.93 -5.08
C ALA A 62 1.61 17.59 -6.25
N ALA A 63 2.85 18.03 -6.02
CA ALA A 63 3.70 18.59 -7.07
C ALA A 63 3.98 17.57 -8.18
N ASN A 64 4.26 16.32 -7.82
CA ASN A 64 4.48 15.23 -8.77
C ASN A 64 3.22 14.94 -9.60
N ALA A 65 2.04 14.93 -9.00
CA ALA A 65 0.77 14.71 -9.70
C ALA A 65 0.53 15.81 -10.76
N VAL A 66 0.70 17.09 -10.37
CA VAL A 66 0.54 18.24 -11.27
C VAL A 66 1.58 18.24 -12.40
N THR A 67 2.86 18.03 -12.06
CA THR A 67 3.96 17.99 -13.05
C THR A 67 3.76 16.89 -14.09
N ASN A 68 3.20 15.77 -13.68
CA ASN A 68 2.90 14.64 -14.55
C ASN A 68 1.51 14.73 -15.22
N ARG A 69 0.75 15.80 -14.99
CA ARG A 69 -0.59 16.04 -15.57
C ARG A 69 -1.59 14.92 -15.28
N LEU A 70 -1.55 14.37 -14.07
CA LEU A 70 -2.44 13.29 -13.64
C LEU A 70 -3.73 13.88 -13.03
N HIS A 71 -4.68 14.21 -13.88
CA HIS A 71 -5.95 14.84 -13.49
C HIS A 71 -6.91 13.90 -12.77
N ASN A 72 -6.64 12.60 -12.83
CA ASN A 72 -7.40 11.54 -12.17
C ASN A 72 -6.84 11.19 -10.76
N THR A 73 -6.03 12.06 -10.16
CA THR A 73 -5.45 11.87 -8.82
C THR A 73 -5.90 13.00 -7.89
N GLU A 74 -6.48 12.62 -6.76
CA GLU A 74 -6.82 13.52 -5.65
C GLU A 74 -5.85 13.24 -4.49
N VAL A 75 -5.20 14.28 -3.98
CA VAL A 75 -4.17 14.18 -2.95
C VAL A 75 -4.68 14.79 -1.66
N HIS A 76 -4.65 14.02 -0.57
CA HIS A 76 -5.17 14.40 0.74
C HIS A 76 -4.05 14.47 1.77
N HIS A 77 -3.86 15.64 2.40
CA HIS A 77 -3.01 15.80 3.57
C HIS A 77 -3.77 15.34 4.81
N ALA A 78 -3.63 14.08 5.16
CA ALA A 78 -4.30 13.47 6.28
C ALA A 78 -3.63 12.16 6.69
N ALA A 79 -3.82 11.76 7.94
CA ALA A 79 -3.66 10.38 8.38
C ALA A 79 -4.97 9.62 8.17
N ALA A 80 -4.90 8.30 7.97
CA ALA A 80 -6.06 7.43 8.00
C ALA A 80 -6.07 6.61 9.29
N GLY A 81 -7.25 6.42 9.89
CA GLY A 81 -7.37 5.68 11.16
C GLY A 81 -8.79 5.26 11.48
N ALA A 82 -9.00 4.81 12.72
CA ALA A 82 -10.27 4.23 13.17
C ALA A 82 -11.42 5.24 13.27
N GLU A 83 -11.11 6.51 13.51
CA GLU A 83 -12.09 7.58 13.73
C GLU A 83 -11.56 8.94 13.24
N ARG A 84 -12.48 9.89 13.06
CA ARG A 84 -12.13 11.26 12.70
C ARG A 84 -11.50 11.98 13.88
N GLY A 85 -10.52 12.82 13.60
CA GLY A 85 -9.92 13.65 14.63
C GLY A 85 -8.71 14.43 14.17
N LEU A 86 -7.94 14.84 15.14
CA LEU A 86 -6.61 15.39 14.99
C LEU A 86 -5.62 14.47 15.70
N VAL A 87 -4.46 14.28 15.10
CA VAL A 87 -3.42 13.41 15.65
C VAL A 87 -2.06 14.08 15.49
N GLU A 88 -1.19 13.87 16.48
CA GLU A 88 0.20 14.26 16.37
C GLU A 88 0.96 13.24 15.51
N PHE A 89 1.52 13.73 14.41
CA PHE A 89 2.30 12.92 13.47
C PHE A 89 3.75 13.38 13.43
N PRO A 90 4.72 12.48 13.31
CA PRO A 90 6.13 12.85 13.20
C PRO A 90 6.41 13.86 12.09
N ALA A 91 7.06 14.97 12.43
CA ALA A 91 7.42 16.04 11.51
C ALA A 91 8.92 16.09 11.32
N LEU A 92 9.43 15.45 10.27
CA LEU A 92 10.84 15.49 9.90
C LEU A 92 11.06 16.44 8.73
N SER A 93 12.19 17.14 8.73
CA SER A 93 12.59 17.93 7.58
C SER A 93 13.00 17.02 6.44
N LEU A 94 12.51 17.27 5.21
CA LEU A 94 12.94 16.54 4.01
C LEU A 94 14.44 16.71 3.70
N ALA A 95 15.14 17.64 4.37
CA ALA A 95 16.59 17.80 4.29
C ALA A 95 17.34 16.79 5.19
N GLU A 96 16.67 16.11 6.10
CA GLU A 96 17.28 15.11 6.97
C GLU A 96 17.54 13.81 6.22
N HIS A 97 18.62 13.13 6.60
CA HIS A 97 18.95 11.80 6.12
C HIS A 97 18.09 10.76 6.86
N PHE A 98 16.89 10.53 6.40
CA PHE A 98 15.95 9.58 6.98
C PHE A 98 15.28 8.73 5.89
N ASN A 99 14.91 7.50 6.24
CA ASN A 99 14.06 6.67 5.38
C ASN A 99 12.59 7.06 5.58
N PHE A 100 12.11 8.04 4.83
CA PHE A 100 10.74 8.50 4.92
C PHE A 100 9.70 7.44 4.53
N GLY A 101 10.11 6.33 3.93
CA GLY A 101 9.24 5.18 3.70
C GLY A 101 8.93 4.40 4.97
N ALA A 102 9.75 4.52 6.02
CA ALA A 102 9.57 3.88 7.32
C ALA A 102 9.06 4.87 8.40
N LEU A 103 8.42 5.96 8.01
CA LEU A 103 7.91 6.96 8.93
C LEU A 103 6.44 6.67 9.27
N GLY A 104 6.19 6.30 10.53
CA GLY A 104 4.85 6.01 11.04
C GLY A 104 4.61 6.56 12.44
N PHE A 105 3.44 6.32 13.00
CA PHE A 105 3.05 6.78 14.34
C PHE A 105 3.98 6.29 15.48
N GLY A 106 4.71 5.19 15.25
CA GLY A 106 5.71 4.67 16.21
C GLY A 106 7.09 5.30 16.11
N SER A 107 7.31 6.22 15.17
CA SER A 107 8.62 6.83 14.96
C SER A 107 8.95 7.82 16.07
N THR A 108 10.14 7.65 16.67
CA THR A 108 10.63 8.57 17.71
C THR A 108 11.25 9.79 17.05
N THR A 109 10.59 10.94 17.18
CA THR A 109 11.10 12.23 16.70
C THR A 109 10.94 13.30 17.78
N SER A 110 11.75 14.35 17.71
CA SER A 110 11.65 15.51 18.63
C SER A 110 10.56 16.51 18.20
N HIS A 111 10.03 16.36 17.00
CA HIS A 111 9.03 17.26 16.43
C HIS A 111 7.85 16.48 15.89
N THR A 112 6.66 16.96 16.24
CA THR A 112 5.39 16.49 15.68
C THR A 112 4.63 17.66 15.07
N GLU A 113 3.70 17.36 14.16
CA GLU A 113 2.72 18.31 13.67
C GLU A 113 1.32 17.72 13.84
N THR A 114 0.35 18.59 14.11
CA THR A 114 -1.05 18.17 14.19
C THR A 114 -1.59 17.95 12.78
N VAL A 115 -2.02 16.73 12.51
CA VAL A 115 -2.58 16.30 11.22
C VAL A 115 -4.02 15.84 11.41
N ARG A 116 -4.88 16.16 10.44
CA ARG A 116 -6.24 15.63 10.40
C ARG A 116 -6.20 14.11 10.22
N MET A 117 -6.96 13.38 11.03
CA MET A 117 -7.23 11.95 10.82
C MET A 117 -8.63 11.78 10.23
N LEU A 118 -8.75 10.94 9.22
CA LEU A 118 -10.00 10.57 8.56
C LEU A 118 -10.17 9.06 8.56
N THR A 119 -11.39 8.60 8.31
CA THR A 119 -11.67 7.17 8.10
C THR A 119 -11.74 6.86 6.61
N LEU A 120 -11.46 5.62 6.22
CA LEU A 120 -11.64 5.22 4.83
C LEU A 120 -13.12 5.23 4.41
N ASP A 121 -14.04 4.98 5.33
CA ASP A 121 -15.47 5.07 5.06
C ASP A 121 -15.92 6.50 4.72
N GLU A 122 -15.20 7.52 5.24
CA GLU A 122 -15.49 8.93 4.96
C GLU A 122 -15.02 9.35 3.56
N ILE A 123 -13.90 8.82 3.09
CA ILE A 123 -13.27 9.26 1.84
C ILE A 123 -13.54 8.32 0.66
N SER A 124 -13.79 7.03 0.93
CA SER A 124 -14.01 6.06 -0.13
C SER A 124 -15.29 6.37 -0.92
N ARG A 125 -15.28 5.99 -2.20
CA ARG A 125 -16.40 6.14 -3.12
C ARG A 125 -17.15 4.81 -3.28
N ASP A 126 -18.36 4.88 -3.82
CA ASP A 126 -19.16 3.67 -4.06
C ASP A 126 -18.53 2.71 -5.07
N ASP A 127 -17.72 3.25 -5.98
CA ASP A 127 -16.95 2.54 -6.97
C ASP A 127 -15.52 2.20 -6.53
N THR A 128 -15.19 2.33 -5.22
CA THR A 128 -13.88 1.92 -4.69
C THR A 128 -13.72 0.41 -4.82
N ARG A 129 -12.69 0.00 -5.57
CA ARG A 129 -12.42 -1.41 -5.92
C ARG A 129 -10.98 -1.85 -5.63
N LEU A 130 -10.07 -0.92 -5.39
CA LEU A 130 -8.69 -1.21 -4.99
C LEU A 130 -8.32 -0.34 -3.79
N VAL A 131 -7.69 -0.95 -2.79
CA VAL A 131 -7.17 -0.23 -1.63
C VAL A 131 -5.76 -0.74 -1.34
N LYS A 132 -4.78 0.17 -1.30
CA LYS A 132 -3.45 -0.08 -0.75
C LYS A 132 -3.35 0.59 0.62
N ILE A 133 -2.78 -0.09 1.60
CA ILE A 133 -2.47 0.45 2.93
C ILE A 133 -1.03 0.11 3.27
N ASP A 134 -0.24 1.13 3.55
CA ASP A 134 1.17 1.02 3.90
C ASP A 134 1.50 2.19 4.85
N VAL A 135 1.32 1.94 6.14
CA VAL A 135 1.36 2.97 7.20
C VAL A 135 2.17 2.55 8.42
N GLU A 136 3.13 1.66 8.19
CA GLU A 136 4.19 1.29 9.14
C GLU A 136 3.65 0.83 10.51
N GLY A 137 2.71 -0.15 10.47
CA GLY A 137 2.15 -0.81 11.65
C GLY A 137 0.82 -0.23 12.15
N PHE A 138 0.25 0.76 11.46
CA PHE A 138 -1.04 1.35 11.82
C PHE A 138 -2.22 0.78 11.00
N GLU A 139 -1.97 -0.22 10.16
CA GLU A 139 -2.93 -0.87 9.25
C GLU A 139 -4.20 -1.36 9.95
N PRO A 140 -4.13 -2.01 11.15
CA PRO A 140 -5.33 -2.42 11.86
C PRO A 140 -6.25 -1.26 12.24
N GLN A 141 -5.70 -0.08 12.53
CA GLN A 141 -6.49 1.11 12.86
C GLN A 141 -7.15 1.70 11.62
N VAL A 142 -6.46 1.69 10.48
CA VAL A 142 -7.03 2.08 9.18
C VAL A 142 -8.20 1.17 8.81
N LEU A 143 -8.05 -0.14 8.97
CA LEU A 143 -9.13 -1.12 8.68
C LEU A 143 -10.33 -0.95 9.61
N LYS A 144 -10.15 -0.56 10.87
CA LYS A 144 -11.25 -0.23 11.78
C LYS A 144 -12.08 0.97 11.28
N GLY A 145 -11.45 1.93 10.59
CA GLY A 145 -12.13 3.06 9.95
C GLY A 145 -12.68 2.75 8.55
N ALA A 146 -12.69 1.48 8.13
CA ALA A 146 -13.12 1.03 6.82
C ALA A 146 -14.26 0.01 6.87
N THR A 147 -15.03 -0.02 7.97
CA THR A 147 -16.03 -1.07 8.21
C THR A 147 -17.10 -1.15 7.13
N GLY A 148 -17.59 -0.02 6.66
CA GLY A 148 -18.57 0.07 5.58
C GLY A 148 -17.99 -0.36 4.24
N LEU A 149 -16.77 0.07 3.92
CA LEU A 149 -16.07 -0.33 2.70
C LEU A 149 -15.77 -1.84 2.69
N LEU A 150 -15.30 -2.38 3.81
CA LEU A 150 -15.05 -3.82 4.00
C LEU A 150 -16.34 -4.64 3.86
N ALA A 151 -17.45 -4.17 4.45
CA ALA A 151 -18.74 -4.87 4.40
C ALA A 151 -19.32 -4.95 2.97
N ARG A 152 -18.97 -4.04 2.07
CA ARG A 152 -19.36 -4.09 0.65
C ARG A 152 -18.77 -5.28 -0.09
N ARG A 153 -17.65 -5.85 0.37
CA ARG A 153 -16.93 -6.99 -0.21
C ARG A 153 -16.69 -6.87 -1.72
N ARG A 154 -16.28 -5.69 -2.17
CA ARG A 154 -16.03 -5.40 -3.60
C ARG A 154 -14.59 -5.02 -3.89
N ALA A 155 -13.91 -4.44 -2.89
CA ALA A 155 -12.53 -3.99 -3.04
C ALA A 155 -11.54 -5.14 -2.84
N ILE A 156 -10.48 -5.15 -3.65
CA ILE A 156 -9.26 -5.90 -3.44
C ILE A 156 -8.36 -5.03 -2.56
N TRP A 157 -7.75 -5.63 -1.55
CA TRP A 157 -6.88 -4.94 -0.61
C TRP A 157 -5.46 -5.44 -0.74
N LEU A 158 -4.52 -4.52 -0.76
CA LEU A 158 -3.09 -4.77 -0.63
C LEU A 158 -2.62 -4.02 0.61
N VAL A 159 -2.23 -4.75 1.65
CA VAL A 159 -1.96 -4.20 2.97
C VAL A 159 -0.58 -4.64 3.42
N GLU A 160 0.24 -3.68 3.84
CA GLU A 160 1.56 -3.99 4.39
C GLU A 160 1.45 -4.95 5.59
N ALA A 161 2.35 -5.92 5.64
CA ALA A 161 2.39 -6.96 6.65
C ALA A 161 3.84 -7.28 7.03
N THR A 162 4.44 -6.39 7.80
CA THR A 162 5.86 -6.46 8.13
C THR A 162 6.18 -7.59 9.10
N ILE A 163 7.37 -8.19 8.94
CA ILE A 163 7.91 -9.19 9.88
C ILE A 163 8.19 -8.54 11.24
N GLN A 164 8.47 -7.23 11.25
CA GLN A 164 8.78 -6.46 12.45
C GLN A 164 7.55 -6.24 13.34
N ASN A 165 6.34 -6.31 12.76
CA ASN A 165 5.09 -6.16 13.51
C ASN A 165 4.13 -7.34 13.27
N PRO A 166 4.46 -8.55 13.77
CA PRO A 166 3.65 -9.75 13.53
C PRO A 166 2.26 -9.67 14.18
N GLU A 167 2.12 -8.84 15.20
CA GLU A 167 0.84 -8.64 15.88
C GLU A 167 -0.15 -7.85 15.02
N ALA A 168 0.30 -6.76 14.38
CA ALA A 168 -0.50 -6.02 13.41
C ALA A 168 -0.87 -6.90 12.22
N THR A 169 0.10 -7.65 11.67
CA THR A 169 -0.13 -8.61 10.59
C THR A 169 -1.22 -9.64 10.95
N SER A 170 -1.15 -10.21 12.16
CA SER A 170 -2.14 -11.16 12.67
C SER A 170 -3.54 -10.55 12.76
N GLN A 171 -3.64 -9.30 13.23
CA GLN A 171 -4.90 -8.56 13.30
C GLN A 171 -5.47 -8.29 11.89
N VAL A 172 -4.65 -7.86 10.94
CA VAL A 172 -5.04 -7.64 9.53
C VAL A 172 -5.62 -8.93 8.93
N ILE A 173 -4.92 -10.06 9.08
CA ILE A 173 -5.40 -11.37 8.60
C ILE A 173 -6.74 -11.74 9.24
N SER A 174 -6.85 -11.58 10.58
CA SER A 174 -8.07 -11.90 11.32
C SER A 174 -9.28 -11.09 10.84
N ILE A 175 -9.09 -9.79 10.58
CA ILE A 175 -10.16 -8.90 10.08
C ILE A 175 -10.66 -9.40 8.73
N PHE A 176 -9.77 -9.65 7.77
CA PHE A 176 -10.17 -10.08 6.44
C PHE A 176 -10.80 -11.47 6.43
N GLN A 177 -10.22 -12.45 7.12
CA GLN A 177 -10.76 -13.81 7.19
C GLN A 177 -12.12 -13.82 7.91
N GLY A 178 -12.27 -13.04 8.99
CA GLY A 178 -13.54 -12.90 9.71
C GLY A 178 -14.67 -12.31 8.86
N LEU A 179 -14.33 -11.53 7.83
CA LEU A 179 -15.27 -10.97 6.87
C LEU A 179 -15.44 -11.83 5.61
N GLY A 180 -14.79 -13.00 5.53
CA GLY A 180 -14.90 -13.95 4.42
C GLY A 180 -14.13 -13.54 3.16
N TYR A 181 -13.08 -12.74 3.30
CA TYR A 181 -12.10 -12.54 2.23
C TYR A 181 -11.16 -13.73 2.15
N ALA A 182 -10.71 -14.05 0.95
CA ALA A 182 -9.59 -14.96 0.75
C ALA A 182 -8.28 -14.18 0.90
N VAL A 183 -7.39 -14.63 1.81
CA VAL A 183 -6.19 -13.91 2.21
C VAL A 183 -4.95 -14.61 1.69
N PHE A 184 -4.01 -13.85 1.15
CA PHE A 184 -2.81 -14.35 0.50
C PHE A 184 -1.58 -13.55 0.92
N TRP A 185 -0.43 -14.20 0.96
CA TRP A 185 0.87 -13.55 1.05
C TRP A 185 1.27 -12.93 -0.28
N PHE A 186 1.81 -11.72 -0.22
CA PHE A 186 2.35 -11.02 -1.37
C PHE A 186 3.71 -10.40 -0.99
N TYR A 187 4.70 -10.61 -1.83
CA TYR A 187 6.03 -10.05 -1.66
C TYR A 187 6.40 -9.21 -2.88
N ALA A 188 6.77 -7.97 -2.65
CA ALA A 188 7.20 -7.04 -3.69
C ALA A 188 8.66 -6.63 -3.49
N PRO A 189 9.61 -7.18 -4.25
CA PRO A 189 10.99 -6.72 -4.19
C PRO A 189 11.12 -5.26 -4.64
N PHE A 190 11.99 -4.49 -3.97
CA PHE A 190 12.23 -3.07 -4.30
C PHE A 190 12.76 -2.87 -5.71
N ALA A 191 13.48 -3.85 -6.23
CA ALA A 191 13.96 -3.91 -7.60
C ALA A 191 13.97 -5.36 -8.07
N THR A 192 13.91 -5.56 -9.38
CA THR A 192 13.85 -6.90 -9.97
C THR A 192 15.17 -7.22 -10.73
N PRO A 193 15.50 -8.51 -10.96
CA PRO A 193 16.63 -8.90 -11.80
C PRO A 193 16.60 -8.31 -13.21
N ARG A 194 15.43 -7.87 -13.67
CA ARG A 194 15.24 -7.20 -14.98
C ARG A 194 15.17 -5.69 -14.86
N SER A 195 15.66 -5.10 -13.77
CA SER A 195 15.67 -3.65 -13.64
C SER A 195 16.56 -3.00 -14.69
N GLU A 196 16.19 -1.78 -15.12
CA GLU A 196 16.83 -1.09 -16.25
C GLU A 196 18.28 -0.65 -15.97
N LYS A 197 18.65 -0.51 -14.69
CA LYS A 197 19.98 -0.02 -14.30
C LYS A 197 20.81 -1.11 -13.67
N ASP A 198 20.74 -1.23 -12.35
CA ASP A 198 21.52 -2.21 -11.61
C ASP A 198 20.60 -3.32 -11.12
N PRO A 199 20.88 -4.59 -11.44
CA PRO A 199 20.15 -5.69 -10.83
C PRO A 199 20.35 -5.66 -9.31
N PRO A 200 19.36 -6.08 -8.51
CA PRO A 200 19.48 -6.11 -7.06
C PRO A 200 20.61 -7.04 -6.66
N LEU A 201 21.52 -6.56 -5.81
CA LEU A 201 22.66 -7.33 -5.32
C LEU A 201 22.25 -8.41 -4.32
N GLU A 202 21.07 -8.27 -3.69
CA GLU A 202 20.54 -9.20 -2.72
C GLU A 202 19.09 -9.57 -3.04
N PRO A 203 18.79 -10.89 -3.25
CA PRO A 203 17.41 -11.36 -3.28
C PRO A 203 16.87 -11.24 -1.85
N GLY A 204 15.93 -10.33 -1.61
CA GLY A 204 15.26 -10.30 -0.30
C GLY A 204 14.92 -8.92 0.24
N ALA A 205 15.46 -7.85 -0.34
CA ALA A 205 15.02 -6.50 0.01
C ALA A 205 13.71 -6.16 -0.72
N GLY A 206 12.61 -6.05 0.02
CA GLY A 206 11.29 -5.76 -0.54
C GLY A 206 10.22 -5.70 0.52
N ASP A 207 9.04 -5.24 0.13
CA ASP A 207 7.89 -5.12 0.99
C ASP A 207 7.14 -6.45 1.10
N SER A 208 6.72 -6.76 2.29
CA SER A 208 5.87 -7.89 2.62
C SER A 208 4.44 -7.40 2.80
N ASN A 209 3.52 -7.98 2.07
CA ASN A 209 2.14 -7.54 2.06
C ASN A 209 1.17 -8.72 2.20
N ILE A 210 -0.05 -8.40 2.59
CA ILE A 210 -1.23 -9.25 2.48
C ILE A 210 -2.08 -8.76 1.32
N VAL A 211 -2.52 -9.68 0.46
CA VAL A 211 -3.61 -9.43 -0.49
C VAL A 211 -4.88 -10.07 0.05
N ALA A 212 -5.95 -9.29 0.15
CA ALA A 212 -7.26 -9.81 0.48
C ALA A 212 -8.20 -9.66 -0.73
N LEU A 213 -8.66 -10.80 -1.26
CA LEU A 213 -9.58 -10.87 -2.38
C LEU A 213 -11.01 -11.05 -1.86
N PRO A 214 -11.98 -10.24 -2.33
CA PRO A 214 -13.37 -10.42 -1.95
C PRO A 214 -13.96 -11.69 -2.58
N PRO A 215 -15.08 -12.23 -2.06
CA PRO A 215 -15.72 -13.41 -2.61
C PRO A 215 -15.99 -13.29 -4.11
N GLY A 216 -15.66 -14.34 -4.87
CA GLY A 216 -15.87 -14.40 -6.31
C GLY A 216 -14.74 -13.84 -7.18
N VAL A 217 -13.74 -13.19 -6.58
CA VAL A 217 -12.53 -12.75 -7.31
C VAL A 217 -11.51 -13.88 -7.34
N ALA A 218 -11.05 -14.23 -8.54
CA ALA A 218 -10.09 -15.31 -8.75
C ALA A 218 -8.66 -14.87 -8.41
N ASN A 219 -7.88 -15.77 -7.82
CA ASN A 219 -6.45 -15.60 -7.60
C ASN A 219 -5.64 -15.81 -8.90
N THR A 220 -5.70 -14.85 -9.81
CA THR A 220 -5.05 -14.92 -11.13
C THR A 220 -3.52 -14.83 -11.07
N TRP A 221 -2.99 -14.33 -9.96
CA TRP A 221 -1.54 -14.19 -9.73
C TRP A 221 -0.92 -15.42 -9.07
N GLN A 222 -1.72 -16.44 -8.75
CA GLN A 222 -1.26 -17.65 -8.05
C GLN A 222 -0.56 -17.31 -6.71
N LEU A 223 -1.19 -16.38 -5.97
CA LEU A 223 -0.70 -15.95 -4.67
C LEU A 223 -0.78 -17.09 -3.67
N THR A 224 0.17 -17.15 -2.73
CA THR A 224 0.23 -18.17 -1.68
C THR A 224 -0.80 -17.87 -0.60
N ALA A 225 -1.72 -18.80 -0.37
CA ALA A 225 -2.79 -18.62 0.61
C ALA A 225 -2.26 -18.52 2.04
N VAL A 226 -2.92 -17.69 2.85
CA VAL A 226 -2.69 -17.59 4.30
C VAL A 226 -3.63 -18.53 5.02
N SER A 227 -3.11 -19.49 5.79
CA SER A 227 -3.91 -20.45 6.52
C SER A 227 -4.59 -19.86 7.76
N GLY A 228 -3.95 -18.88 8.40
CA GLY A 228 -4.51 -18.23 9.58
C GLY A 228 -3.64 -17.11 10.17
N PRO A 229 -4.17 -16.38 11.17
CA PRO A 229 -3.53 -15.18 11.72
C PRO A 229 -2.13 -15.39 12.31
N GLY A 230 -1.84 -16.58 12.81
CA GLY A 230 -0.53 -16.93 13.40
C GLY A 230 0.50 -17.39 12.37
N GLU A 231 0.15 -17.45 11.10
CA GLU A 231 1.07 -17.89 10.06
C GLU A 231 2.14 -16.86 9.78
N ARG A 232 3.37 -17.34 9.65
CA ARG A 232 4.49 -16.48 9.23
C ARG A 232 4.60 -16.46 7.72
N ARG A 233 4.96 -15.31 7.19
CA ARG A 233 5.24 -15.15 5.77
C ARG A 233 6.26 -16.21 5.31
N PRO A 234 5.98 -16.94 4.22
CA PRO A 234 6.92 -17.89 3.66
C PRO A 234 8.16 -17.17 3.10
N ASN A 235 9.31 -17.82 3.21
CA ASN A 235 10.59 -17.34 2.70
C ASN A 235 10.92 -17.97 1.35
N GLY A 236 11.71 -17.25 0.55
CA GLY A 236 12.20 -17.72 -0.74
C GLY A 236 11.27 -17.41 -1.92
N SER A 237 11.86 -17.26 -3.11
CA SER A 237 11.14 -16.91 -4.35
C SER A 237 10.15 -17.99 -4.78
N THR A 238 10.41 -19.25 -4.45
CA THR A 238 9.53 -20.39 -4.79
C THR A 238 8.15 -20.30 -4.15
N ALA A 239 8.03 -19.58 -3.02
CA ALA A 239 6.75 -19.31 -2.38
C ALA A 239 5.90 -18.26 -3.14
N TYR A 240 6.46 -17.61 -4.14
CA TYR A 240 5.85 -16.53 -4.89
C TYR A 240 5.98 -16.75 -6.40
N PRO A 241 5.20 -17.67 -7.00
CA PRO A 241 5.36 -18.08 -8.40
C PRO A 241 5.31 -16.93 -9.41
N TYR A 242 4.57 -15.87 -9.12
CA TYR A 242 4.49 -14.68 -9.98
C TYR A 242 5.83 -13.94 -10.13
N LEU A 243 6.79 -14.12 -9.22
CA LEU A 243 8.11 -13.48 -9.31
C LEU A 243 8.93 -14.00 -10.50
N ALA A 244 8.60 -15.17 -11.03
CA ALA A 244 9.24 -15.69 -12.25
C ALA A 244 9.08 -14.75 -13.45
N ARG A 245 7.98 -13.96 -13.52
CA ARG A 245 7.74 -12.93 -14.54
C ARG A 245 8.84 -11.84 -14.52
N TYR A 246 9.49 -11.64 -13.39
CA TYR A 246 10.47 -10.60 -13.12
C TYR A 246 11.91 -11.11 -13.11
N GLY A 247 12.14 -12.39 -13.43
CA GLY A 247 13.46 -12.99 -13.52
C GLY A 247 13.95 -13.67 -12.25
N TYR A 248 13.10 -13.88 -11.24
CA TYR A 248 13.40 -14.74 -10.10
C TYR A 248 13.16 -16.21 -10.49
N SER A 249 14.04 -17.08 -10.03
CA SER A 249 13.98 -18.54 -10.23
C SER A 249 13.64 -19.25 -8.91
#